data_a92e70e3f1deebf16c8b01ab7bf36ac0
#
_entry.id   a92e70e3f1deebf16c8b01ab7bf36ac0
#
_cell.length_a   1.000
_cell.length_b   1.000
_cell.length_c   1.000
_cell.angle_alpha   90.00
_cell.angle_beta   90.00
_cell.angle_gamma   90.00
#
_symmetry.space_group_name_H-M   'P 1'
#
loop_
_entity.id
_entity.type
_entity.pdbx_description
1 polymer ?
#
loop_
_entity_poly.entity_id
_entity_poly.type
_entity_poly.pdbx_seq_one_letter_code
_entity_poly.pdbx_strand_id
1 'polypeptide(L)'
;VLGSRGLHIRRGYSGDGVGPPEAAAEEEALVEQARRDPRAFAPLYARYADPVYRFCYRRLGEPEAAEDATSQVFLNALAALPGYQSGSFRAWLFTIARNVVTDVYRERRTERLPETARDPVDPGPTPEEVMLHAESHRGVRALLAALSQEQREVVELRLAGLNGAEIAQVLGRSHGSVRALQYRAAQRLRDVLAHGTQRGGAQCD
;
A
#
# COMPACT_ATOMS: atom_id res chain seq x y z
N VAL A 1 17.64 -17.53 11.08
CA VAL A 1 17.33 -18.64 10.14
C VAL A 1 16.04 -18.26 9.46
N LEU A 2 16.16 -17.57 8.31
CA LEU A 2 15.02 -17.15 7.49
C LEU A 2 14.48 -18.37 6.75
N GLY A 3 13.31 -18.85 7.18
CA GLY A 3 12.57 -19.88 6.48
C GLY A 3 12.05 -19.37 5.15
N SER A 4 12.58 -19.92 4.05
CA SER A 4 12.07 -19.72 2.69
C SER A 4 10.63 -20.20 2.57
N ARG A 5 9.67 -19.34 2.86
CA ARG A 5 8.28 -19.57 2.41
C ARG A 5 8.22 -19.17 0.94
N GLY A 6 8.30 -20.16 0.07
CA GLY A 6 8.16 -20.01 -1.37
C GLY A 6 6.87 -19.27 -1.71
N LEU A 7 7.02 -18.13 -2.35
CA LEU A 7 5.92 -17.32 -2.86
C LEU A 7 5.34 -18.02 -4.09
N HIS A 8 4.46 -19.01 -3.87
CA HIS A 8 3.70 -19.66 -4.95
C HIS A 8 2.60 -18.73 -5.43
N ILE A 9 2.93 -17.85 -6.37
CA ILE A 9 1.92 -17.07 -7.11
C ILE A 9 1.31 -18.01 -8.15
N ARG A 10 0.06 -18.40 -7.94
CA ARG A 10 -0.71 -19.21 -8.89
C ARG A 10 -0.87 -18.49 -10.22
N ARG A 11 -0.52 -19.18 -11.29
CA ARG A 11 -0.73 -18.81 -12.69
C ARG A 11 -2.21 -18.62 -12.95
N GLY A 12 -2.60 -17.49 -13.53
CA GLY A 12 -3.87 -17.31 -14.21
C GLY A 12 -4.72 -16.18 -13.71
N TYR A 13 -4.58 -15.03 -14.33
CA TYR A 13 -5.71 -14.12 -14.51
C TYR A 13 -5.49 -13.24 -15.75
N SER A 14 -6.28 -13.47 -16.80
CA SER A 14 -6.49 -12.55 -17.92
C SER A 14 -7.76 -11.77 -17.64
N GLY A 15 -7.71 -10.44 -17.68
CA GLY A 15 -8.93 -9.63 -17.78
C GLY A 15 -8.91 -8.33 -16.96
N ASP A 16 -8.97 -7.24 -17.69
CA ASP A 16 -9.55 -5.93 -17.40
C ASP A 16 -8.83 -5.02 -16.39
N GLY A 17 -8.10 -4.09 -16.94
CA GLY A 17 -7.51 -2.96 -16.22
C GLY A 17 -6.06 -2.69 -16.54
N VAL A 18 -5.67 -2.99 -17.75
CA VAL A 18 -4.34 -2.66 -18.29
C VAL A 18 -4.35 -1.17 -18.63
N GLY A 19 -3.40 -0.40 -18.07
CA GLY A 19 -2.97 0.86 -18.67
C GLY A 19 -2.63 0.61 -20.15
N PRO A 20 -2.37 1.66 -20.96
CA PRO A 20 -2.13 1.47 -22.38
C PRO A 20 -1.11 0.34 -22.57
N PRO A 21 -1.31 -0.54 -23.56
CA PRO A 21 -0.50 -1.76 -23.74
C PRO A 21 1.00 -1.46 -23.85
N GLU A 22 1.34 -0.26 -24.30
CA GLU A 22 2.71 0.25 -24.36
C GLU A 22 3.35 0.41 -22.97
N ALA A 23 2.61 0.90 -21.97
CA ALA A 23 3.12 1.10 -20.61
C ALA A 23 3.35 -0.24 -19.88
N ALA A 24 2.56 -1.26 -20.19
CA ALA A 24 2.74 -2.60 -19.66
C ALA A 24 3.97 -3.29 -20.28
N ALA A 25 4.14 -3.16 -21.60
CA ALA A 25 5.30 -3.69 -22.31
C ALA A 25 6.62 -3.01 -21.87
N GLU A 26 6.57 -1.70 -21.65
CA GLU A 26 7.70 -0.94 -21.11
C GLU A 26 8.09 -1.42 -19.70
N GLU A 27 7.10 -1.63 -18.83
CA GLU A 27 7.34 -2.15 -17.48
C GLU A 27 7.96 -3.56 -17.50
N GLU A 28 7.45 -4.44 -18.36
CA GLU A 28 7.98 -5.79 -18.52
C GLU A 28 9.44 -5.76 -19.01
N ALA A 29 9.78 -4.88 -19.96
CA ALA A 29 11.14 -4.68 -20.43
C ALA A 29 12.07 -4.18 -19.32
N LEU A 30 11.63 -3.22 -18.49
CA LEU A 30 12.39 -2.72 -17.35
C LEU A 30 12.65 -3.84 -16.32
N VAL A 31 11.65 -4.66 -16.04
CA VAL A 31 11.76 -5.79 -15.11
C VAL A 31 12.76 -6.80 -15.64
N GLU A 32 12.70 -7.15 -16.93
CA GLU A 32 13.63 -8.11 -17.53
C GLU A 32 15.07 -7.60 -17.57
N GLN A 33 15.27 -6.29 -17.79
CA GLN A 33 16.58 -5.66 -17.68
C GLN A 33 17.12 -5.72 -16.24
N ALA A 34 16.28 -5.38 -15.25
CA ALA A 34 16.67 -5.39 -13.85
C ALA A 34 16.95 -6.81 -13.32
N ARG A 35 16.32 -7.84 -13.89
CA ARG A 35 16.63 -9.25 -13.57
C ARG A 35 18.02 -9.66 -14.01
N ARG A 36 18.53 -9.07 -15.13
CA ARG A 36 19.88 -9.37 -15.67
C ARG A 36 20.95 -8.52 -15.00
N ASP A 37 20.64 -7.25 -14.75
CA ASP A 37 21.54 -6.31 -14.09
C ASP A 37 20.79 -5.55 -13.00
N PRO A 38 21.09 -5.77 -11.70
CA PRO A 38 20.46 -5.04 -10.60
C PRO A 38 20.58 -3.51 -10.70
N ARG A 39 21.58 -2.98 -11.42
CA ARG A 39 21.74 -1.54 -11.64
C ARG A 39 20.63 -0.95 -12.50
N ALA A 40 20.03 -1.77 -13.37
CA ALA A 40 18.87 -1.39 -14.18
C ALA A 40 17.55 -1.31 -13.38
N PHE A 41 17.57 -1.52 -12.07
CA PHE A 41 16.39 -1.42 -11.22
C PHE A 41 15.98 0.03 -10.94
N ALA A 42 16.85 1.00 -11.14
CA ALA A 42 16.62 2.42 -10.82
C ALA A 42 15.33 3.02 -11.43
N PRO A 43 14.95 2.75 -12.70
CA PRO A 43 13.67 3.22 -13.24
C PRO A 43 12.44 2.63 -12.55
N LEU A 44 12.49 1.36 -12.15
CA LEU A 44 11.41 0.72 -11.37
C LEU A 44 11.31 1.34 -9.97
N TYR A 45 12.44 1.58 -9.31
CA TYR A 45 12.47 2.30 -8.05
C TYR A 45 11.84 3.69 -8.20
N ALA A 46 12.27 4.51 -9.17
CA ALA A 46 11.73 5.85 -9.39
C ALA A 46 10.20 5.84 -9.64
N ARG A 47 9.69 4.82 -10.36
CA ARG A 47 8.25 4.67 -10.65
C ARG A 47 7.43 4.30 -9.42
N TYR A 48 7.99 3.50 -8.51
CA TYR A 48 7.24 2.88 -7.41
C TYR A 48 7.57 3.41 -6.02
N ALA A 49 8.65 4.19 -5.82
CA ALA A 49 9.06 4.67 -4.51
C ALA A 49 7.95 5.46 -3.80
N ASP A 50 7.39 6.46 -4.47
CA ASP A 50 6.31 7.28 -3.90
C ASP A 50 5.00 6.48 -3.65
N PRO A 51 4.46 5.67 -4.58
CA PRO A 51 3.31 4.81 -4.30
C PRO A 51 3.52 3.85 -3.13
N VAL A 52 4.70 3.24 -3.00
CA VAL A 52 5.04 2.32 -1.89
C VAL A 52 5.16 3.09 -0.58
N TYR A 53 5.87 4.23 -0.57
CA TYR A 53 5.98 5.07 0.61
C TYR A 53 4.62 5.51 1.13
N ARG A 54 3.74 6.03 0.25
CA ARG A 54 2.38 6.43 0.64
C ARG A 54 1.56 5.27 1.17
N PHE A 55 1.74 4.07 0.64
CA PHE A 55 1.08 2.87 1.16
C PHE A 55 1.59 2.54 2.56
N CYS A 56 2.91 2.50 2.77
CA CYS A 56 3.52 2.26 4.07
C CYS A 56 3.09 3.32 5.10
N TYR A 57 3.14 4.60 4.72
CA TYR A 57 2.77 5.71 5.60
C TYR A 57 1.30 5.66 6.04
N ARG A 58 0.37 5.37 5.11
CA ARG A 58 -1.06 5.20 5.49
C ARG A 58 -1.26 4.09 6.50
N ARG A 59 -0.45 3.05 6.43
CA ARG A 59 -0.52 1.89 7.32
C ARG A 59 0.17 2.16 8.67
N LEU A 60 1.41 2.59 8.65
CA LEU A 60 2.27 2.70 9.84
C LEU A 60 2.04 4.01 10.61
N GLY A 61 1.72 5.09 9.88
CA GLY A 61 1.36 6.37 10.50
C GLY A 61 2.53 7.27 10.88
N GLU A 62 3.75 6.77 10.84
CA GLU A 62 4.98 7.44 11.22
C GLU A 62 5.90 7.55 10.00
N PRO A 63 6.45 8.76 9.67
CA PRO A 63 7.31 8.96 8.51
C PRO A 63 8.53 8.05 8.52
N GLU A 64 9.27 8.02 9.63
CA GLU A 64 10.50 7.20 9.78
C GLU A 64 10.20 5.72 9.53
N ALA A 65 9.17 5.17 10.18
CA ALA A 65 8.77 3.79 9.97
C ALA A 65 8.31 3.52 8.53
N ALA A 66 7.71 4.50 7.86
CA ALA A 66 7.31 4.37 6.45
C ALA A 66 8.52 4.38 5.51
N GLU A 67 9.54 5.19 5.80
CA GLU A 67 10.81 5.24 5.06
C GLU A 67 11.59 3.93 5.20
N ASP A 68 11.71 3.43 6.43
CA ASP A 68 12.37 2.16 6.73
C ASP A 68 11.64 1.00 6.04
N ALA A 69 10.31 0.95 6.17
CA ALA A 69 9.50 -0.07 5.50
C ALA A 69 9.63 0.02 3.97
N THR A 70 9.66 1.23 3.40
CA THR A 70 9.86 1.43 1.96
C THR A 70 11.21 0.90 1.53
N SER A 71 12.27 1.25 2.23
CA SER A 71 13.62 0.75 1.98
C SER A 71 13.67 -0.77 2.04
N GLN A 72 13.05 -1.37 3.07
CA GLN A 72 12.98 -2.82 3.23
C GLN A 72 12.19 -3.49 2.09
N VAL A 73 11.10 -2.88 1.61
CA VAL A 73 10.33 -3.36 0.45
C VAL A 73 11.22 -3.48 -0.77
N PHE A 74 12.02 -2.44 -1.09
CA PHE A 74 12.87 -2.46 -2.27
C PHE A 74 14.07 -3.38 -2.13
N LEU A 75 14.64 -3.52 -0.92
CA LEU A 75 15.68 -4.53 -0.65
C LEU A 75 15.13 -5.95 -0.87
N ASN A 76 13.95 -6.23 -0.34
CA ASN A 76 13.29 -7.52 -0.51
C ASN A 76 12.91 -7.77 -1.99
N ALA A 77 12.46 -6.72 -2.69
CA ALA A 77 12.14 -6.80 -4.11
C ALA A 77 13.39 -7.13 -4.93
N LEU A 78 14.51 -6.44 -4.72
CA LEU A 78 15.78 -6.73 -5.39
C LEU A 78 16.26 -8.15 -5.13
N ALA A 79 16.20 -8.61 -3.89
CA ALA A 79 16.61 -9.95 -3.52
C ALA A 79 15.71 -11.04 -4.15
N ALA A 80 14.41 -10.76 -4.30
CA ALA A 80 13.44 -11.72 -4.84
C ALA A 80 13.26 -11.61 -6.38
N LEU A 81 13.78 -10.55 -7.00
CA LEU A 81 13.62 -10.27 -8.43
C LEU A 81 14.09 -11.40 -9.36
N PRO A 82 15.20 -12.12 -9.11
CA PRO A 82 15.60 -13.26 -9.94
C PRO A 82 14.55 -14.35 -10.01
N GLY A 83 13.72 -14.50 -8.97
CA GLY A 83 12.63 -15.47 -8.90
C GLY A 83 11.28 -14.95 -9.44
N TYR A 84 11.19 -13.69 -9.83
CA TYR A 84 9.99 -13.14 -10.45
C TYR A 84 9.76 -13.79 -11.82
N GLN A 85 8.60 -14.39 -12.03
CA GLN A 85 8.36 -15.16 -13.25
C GLN A 85 7.56 -14.38 -14.30
N SER A 86 6.39 -13.86 -13.94
CA SER A 86 5.51 -13.12 -14.86
C SER A 86 4.29 -12.59 -14.11
N GLY A 87 3.55 -11.68 -14.75
CA GLY A 87 2.33 -11.09 -14.22
C GLY A 87 2.47 -9.60 -13.92
N SER A 88 1.61 -9.03 -13.09
CA SER A 88 1.75 -7.64 -12.71
C SER A 88 2.91 -7.46 -11.73
N PHE A 89 3.97 -6.75 -12.17
CA PHE A 89 5.08 -6.38 -11.29
C PHE A 89 4.59 -5.53 -10.12
N ARG A 90 3.63 -4.63 -10.39
CA ARG A 90 2.97 -3.83 -9.35
C ARG A 90 2.34 -4.71 -8.28
N ALA A 91 1.52 -5.69 -8.66
CA ALA A 91 0.88 -6.58 -7.69
C ALA A 91 1.90 -7.40 -6.90
N TRP A 92 2.97 -7.86 -7.54
CA TRP A 92 4.05 -8.57 -6.88
C TRP A 92 4.79 -7.68 -5.87
N LEU A 93 5.15 -6.44 -6.24
CA LEU A 93 5.81 -5.48 -5.36
C LEU A 93 4.92 -5.11 -4.16
N PHE A 94 3.63 -4.88 -4.38
CA PHE A 94 2.69 -4.57 -3.29
C PHE A 94 2.37 -5.78 -2.40
N THR A 95 2.57 -7.02 -2.88
CA THR A 95 2.57 -8.20 -2.01
C THR A 95 3.74 -8.16 -1.03
N ILE A 96 4.93 -7.78 -1.50
CA ILE A 96 6.11 -7.57 -0.65
C ILE A 96 5.85 -6.43 0.34
N ALA A 97 5.34 -5.30 -0.12
CA ALA A 97 5.03 -4.15 0.74
C ALA A 97 4.03 -4.50 1.86
N ARG A 98 2.97 -5.25 1.54
CA ARG A 98 2.00 -5.73 2.52
C ARG A 98 2.66 -6.64 3.57
N ASN A 99 3.55 -7.52 3.16
CA ASN A 99 4.25 -8.42 4.07
C ASN A 99 5.16 -7.63 5.02
N VAL A 100 5.98 -6.71 4.49
CA VAL A 100 6.86 -5.84 5.30
C VAL A 100 6.05 -5.06 6.34
N VAL A 101 4.97 -4.40 5.93
CA VAL A 101 4.11 -3.67 6.88
C VAL A 101 3.50 -4.61 7.94
N THR A 102 3.12 -5.83 7.57
CA THR A 102 2.58 -6.82 8.51
C THR A 102 3.63 -7.25 9.52
N ASP A 103 4.88 -7.41 9.10
CA ASP A 103 5.99 -7.80 9.98
C ASP A 103 6.34 -6.68 10.96
N VAL A 104 6.37 -5.40 10.51
CA VAL A 104 6.51 -4.23 11.40
C VAL A 104 5.42 -4.20 12.48
N TYR A 105 4.16 -4.50 12.14
CA TYR A 105 3.09 -4.58 13.13
C TYR A 105 3.29 -5.71 14.13
N ARG A 106 3.82 -6.86 13.70
CA ARG A 106 4.10 -7.99 14.59
C ARG A 106 5.22 -7.66 15.55
N GLU A 107 6.30 -7.06 15.09
CA GLU A 107 7.44 -6.63 15.89
C GLU A 107 6.99 -5.62 16.96
N ARG A 108 6.30 -4.57 16.58
CA ARG A 108 5.75 -3.58 17.51
C ARG A 108 4.78 -4.17 18.52
N ARG A 109 4.02 -5.20 18.15
CA ARG A 109 3.13 -5.90 19.09
C ARG A 109 3.89 -6.77 20.09
N THR A 110 5.01 -7.33 19.67
CA THR A 110 5.87 -8.16 20.55
C THR A 110 6.65 -7.28 21.53
N GLU A 111 7.07 -6.08 21.11
CA GLU A 111 7.77 -5.11 21.97
C GLU A 111 6.82 -4.38 22.93
N ARG A 112 5.53 -4.32 22.62
CA ARG A 112 4.50 -3.77 23.51
C ARG A 112 3.98 -4.82 24.52
N LEU A 113 4.79 -5.27 25.46
CA LEU A 113 4.36 -5.61 26.83
C LEU A 113 4.28 -4.30 27.63
N PRO A 114 3.37 -4.13 28.63
CA PRO A 114 2.51 -2.97 28.68
C PRO A 114 3.19 -1.72 29.23
N GLU A 115 3.31 -0.67 28.44
CA GLU A 115 3.35 0.70 28.95
C GLU A 115 2.81 1.70 27.92
N THR A 116 1.72 2.36 28.34
CA THR A 116 1.18 3.67 27.93
C THR A 116 1.31 4.10 26.47
N ALA A 117 0.14 4.21 25.82
CA ALA A 117 -0.04 4.95 24.58
C ALA A 117 0.54 6.38 24.69
N ARG A 118 1.59 6.65 23.96
CA ARG A 118 2.01 7.99 23.58
C ARG A 118 1.77 8.14 22.08
N ASP A 119 0.95 9.15 21.73
CA ASP A 119 0.91 9.65 20.37
C ASP A 119 2.31 10.16 20.01
N PRO A 120 2.93 9.69 18.91
CA PRO A 120 4.23 10.20 18.51
C PRO A 120 4.04 11.60 17.92
N VAL A 121 4.74 12.57 18.49
CA VAL A 121 4.95 13.90 17.93
C VAL A 121 6.01 13.81 16.85
N ASP A 122 5.66 14.28 15.66
CA ASP A 122 6.47 14.31 14.45
C ASP A 122 7.41 15.55 14.44
N PRO A 123 8.70 15.42 14.17
CA PRO A 123 9.55 16.49 13.69
C PRO A 123 10.12 16.17 12.30
N GLY A 124 9.41 16.51 11.26
CA GLY A 124 9.86 16.35 9.88
C GLY A 124 9.56 17.57 9.00
N PRO A 125 9.83 17.59 7.71
CA PRO A 125 10.27 18.75 6.93
C PRO A 125 9.32 19.94 6.93
N THR A 126 9.76 21.10 6.42
CA THR A 126 9.22 22.47 6.57
C THR A 126 7.71 22.65 6.84
N PRO A 127 7.32 23.55 7.78
CA PRO A 127 5.98 23.59 8.39
C PRO A 127 4.81 23.72 7.41
N GLU A 128 4.97 24.35 6.26
CA GLU A 128 3.87 24.65 5.34
C GLU A 128 3.53 23.51 4.38
N GLU A 129 4.51 22.85 3.80
CA GLU A 129 4.29 21.67 2.92
C GLU A 129 3.87 20.46 3.75
N VAL A 130 4.43 20.32 4.95
CA VAL A 130 4.07 19.26 5.90
C VAL A 130 2.67 19.42 6.43
N MET A 131 2.23 20.66 6.74
CA MET A 131 0.87 20.89 7.24
C MET A 131 -0.19 20.52 6.20
N LEU A 132 -0.02 20.92 4.94
CA LEU A 132 -1.00 20.60 3.89
C LEU A 132 -1.06 19.11 3.58
N HIS A 133 0.09 18.43 3.52
CA HIS A 133 0.17 16.98 3.32
C HIS A 133 -0.25 16.21 4.60
N ALA A 134 0.16 16.66 5.79
CA ALA A 134 -0.20 16.01 7.04
C ALA A 134 -1.70 16.14 7.36
N GLU A 135 -2.35 17.28 7.05
CA GLU A 135 -3.80 17.42 7.20
C GLU A 135 -4.56 16.55 6.21
N SER A 136 -4.14 16.50 4.94
CA SER A 136 -4.72 15.62 3.94
C SER A 136 -4.56 14.15 4.33
N HIS A 137 -3.41 13.75 4.82
CA HIS A 137 -3.15 12.38 5.26
C HIS A 137 -3.88 12.03 6.56
N ARG A 138 -4.00 12.96 7.52
CA ARG A 138 -4.82 12.77 8.74
C ARG A 138 -6.29 12.58 8.39
N GLY A 139 -6.83 13.40 7.49
CA GLY A 139 -8.21 13.26 7.01
C GLY A 139 -8.46 11.90 6.33
N VAL A 140 -7.58 11.49 5.44
CA VAL A 140 -7.67 10.17 4.78
C VAL A 140 -7.55 9.03 5.81
N ARG A 141 -6.62 9.11 6.75
CA ARG A 141 -6.48 8.08 7.80
C ARG A 141 -7.71 8.00 8.70
N ALA A 142 -8.31 9.13 9.07
CA ALA A 142 -9.55 9.15 9.85
C ALA A 142 -10.72 8.49 9.09
N LEU A 143 -10.84 8.73 7.78
CA LEU A 143 -11.83 8.07 6.94
C LEU A 143 -11.57 6.57 6.84
N LEU A 144 -10.31 6.16 6.63
CA LEU A 144 -9.92 4.76 6.58
C LEU A 144 -10.14 4.04 7.93
N ALA A 145 -10.04 4.74 9.05
CA ALA A 145 -10.31 4.18 10.37
C ALA A 145 -11.77 3.72 10.57
N ALA A 146 -12.70 4.30 9.81
CA ALA A 146 -14.11 3.91 9.83
C ALA A 146 -14.40 2.60 9.07
N LEU A 147 -13.44 2.08 8.32
CA LEU A 147 -13.55 0.85 7.53
C LEU A 147 -13.12 -0.37 8.35
N SER A 148 -13.70 -1.54 8.02
CA SER A 148 -13.13 -2.81 8.51
C SER A 148 -11.71 -3.01 7.95
N GLN A 149 -10.92 -3.86 8.60
CA GLN A 149 -9.55 -4.13 8.14
C GLN A 149 -9.50 -4.58 6.67
N GLU A 150 -10.40 -5.48 6.26
CA GLU A 150 -10.45 -5.97 4.88
C GLU A 150 -10.85 -4.87 3.88
N GLN A 151 -11.83 -4.03 4.25
CA GLN A 151 -12.24 -2.88 3.42
C GLN A 151 -11.11 -1.87 3.29
N ARG A 152 -10.40 -1.59 4.39
CA ARG A 152 -9.25 -0.68 4.41
C ARG A 152 -8.14 -1.17 3.50
N GLU A 153 -7.74 -2.46 3.60
CA GLU A 153 -6.70 -3.04 2.73
C GLU A 153 -7.03 -2.87 1.25
N VAL A 154 -8.27 -3.13 0.86
CA VAL A 154 -8.70 -2.98 -0.54
C VAL A 154 -8.64 -1.52 -0.98
N VAL A 155 -9.07 -0.57 -0.15
CA VAL A 155 -9.04 0.87 -0.47
C VAL A 155 -7.61 1.39 -0.53
N GLU A 156 -6.74 1.00 0.39
CA GLU A 156 -5.33 1.42 0.42
C GLU A 156 -4.57 0.94 -0.82
N LEU A 157 -4.78 -0.31 -1.25
CA LEU A 157 -4.21 -0.83 -2.49
C LEU A 157 -4.79 -0.10 -3.73
N ARG A 158 -6.08 0.26 -3.71
CA ARG A 158 -6.68 1.07 -4.78
C ARG A 158 -6.07 2.47 -4.85
N LEU A 159 -5.85 3.11 -3.70
CA LEU A 159 -5.17 4.42 -3.60
C LEU A 159 -3.69 4.35 -4.03
N ALA A 160 -3.08 3.18 -3.95
CA ALA A 160 -1.73 2.93 -4.46
C ALA A 160 -1.72 2.66 -5.99
N GLY A 161 -2.88 2.73 -6.65
CA GLY A 161 -3.01 2.62 -8.10
C GLY A 161 -3.27 1.20 -8.61
N LEU A 162 -3.48 0.21 -7.74
CA LEU A 162 -3.78 -1.16 -8.17
C LEU A 162 -5.19 -1.26 -8.72
N ASN A 163 -5.35 -2.04 -9.78
CA ASN A 163 -6.67 -2.42 -10.30
C ASN A 163 -7.28 -3.59 -9.51
N GLY A 164 -8.54 -3.94 -9.81
CA GLY A 164 -9.24 -4.98 -9.07
C GLY A 164 -8.61 -6.37 -9.15
N ALA A 165 -8.00 -6.71 -10.30
CA ALA A 165 -7.31 -7.99 -10.49
C ALA A 165 -5.99 -8.04 -9.71
N GLU A 166 -5.23 -6.97 -9.74
CA GLU A 166 -4.00 -6.81 -8.95
C GLU A 166 -4.27 -6.88 -7.45
N ILE A 167 -5.32 -6.21 -6.97
CA ILE A 167 -5.75 -6.28 -5.56
C ILE A 167 -6.14 -7.71 -5.19
N ALA A 168 -6.87 -8.41 -6.07
CA ALA A 168 -7.24 -9.80 -5.86
C ALA A 168 -6.00 -10.70 -5.72
N GLN A 169 -4.98 -10.47 -6.55
CA GLN A 169 -3.69 -11.16 -6.49
C GLN A 169 -2.96 -10.88 -5.17
N VAL A 170 -2.81 -9.60 -4.78
CA VAL A 170 -2.13 -9.19 -3.53
C VAL A 170 -2.80 -9.77 -2.30
N LEU A 171 -4.13 -9.82 -2.29
CA LEU A 171 -4.89 -10.30 -1.13
C LEU A 171 -5.15 -11.82 -1.15
N GLY A 172 -4.83 -12.52 -2.24
CA GLY A 172 -5.14 -13.94 -2.40
C GLY A 172 -6.64 -14.22 -2.43
N ARG A 173 -7.46 -13.28 -2.97
CA ARG A 173 -8.92 -13.34 -3.01
C ARG A 173 -9.45 -13.44 -4.43
N SER A 174 -10.72 -13.82 -4.58
CA SER A 174 -11.40 -13.75 -5.87
C SER A 174 -11.71 -12.29 -6.24
N HIS A 175 -11.72 -11.99 -7.53
CA HIS A 175 -12.09 -10.66 -8.05
C HIS A 175 -13.49 -10.23 -7.61
N GLY A 176 -14.44 -11.16 -7.55
CA GLY A 176 -15.80 -10.90 -7.04
C GLY A 176 -15.81 -10.46 -5.57
N SER A 177 -14.99 -11.10 -4.72
CA SER A 177 -14.83 -10.71 -3.32
C SER A 177 -14.24 -9.31 -3.18
N VAL A 178 -13.22 -8.96 -3.98
CA VAL A 178 -12.62 -7.61 -4.01
C VAL A 178 -13.65 -6.57 -4.43
N ARG A 179 -14.44 -6.81 -5.50
CA ARG A 179 -15.51 -5.90 -5.91
C ARG A 179 -16.55 -5.67 -4.81
N ALA A 180 -16.96 -6.73 -4.12
CA ALA A 180 -17.91 -6.62 -3.02
C ALA A 180 -17.33 -5.81 -1.83
N LEU A 181 -16.05 -5.98 -1.52
CA LEU A 181 -15.36 -5.19 -0.49
C LEU A 181 -15.24 -3.72 -0.89
N GLN A 182 -14.87 -3.43 -2.15
CA GLN A 182 -14.82 -2.06 -2.68
C GLN A 182 -16.17 -1.37 -2.61
N TYR A 183 -17.24 -2.05 -3.00
CA TYR A 183 -18.59 -1.51 -2.94
C TYR A 183 -18.99 -1.16 -1.50
N ARG A 184 -18.82 -2.10 -0.56
CA ARG A 184 -19.15 -1.87 0.86
C ARG A 184 -18.28 -0.76 1.48
N ALA A 185 -17.01 -0.70 1.13
CA ALA A 185 -16.12 0.38 1.58
C ALA A 185 -16.59 1.74 1.07
N ALA A 186 -16.95 1.83 -0.23
CA ALA A 186 -17.46 3.06 -0.81
C ALA A 186 -18.80 3.51 -0.20
N GLN A 187 -19.70 2.59 0.14
CA GLN A 187 -20.92 2.89 0.88
C GLN A 187 -20.58 3.46 2.26
N ARG A 188 -19.74 2.75 3.02
CA ARG A 188 -19.36 3.17 4.37
C ARG A 188 -18.71 4.56 4.39
N LEU A 189 -17.82 4.85 3.44
CA LEU A 189 -17.19 6.18 3.34
C LEU A 189 -18.20 7.27 3.00
N ARG A 190 -19.18 7.01 2.12
CA ARG A 190 -20.27 7.96 1.83
C ARG A 190 -21.09 8.27 3.08
N ASP A 191 -21.43 7.25 3.86
CA ASP A 191 -22.19 7.42 5.11
C ASP A 191 -21.40 8.29 6.11
N VAL A 192 -20.11 8.03 6.27
CA VAL A 192 -19.23 8.82 7.17
C VAL A 192 -19.15 10.28 6.73
N LEU A 193 -18.99 10.53 5.43
CA LEU A 193 -18.93 11.90 4.89
C LEU A 193 -20.27 12.63 5.03
N ALA A 194 -21.39 11.98 4.79
CA ALA A 194 -22.72 12.55 4.94
C ALA A 194 -23.02 12.95 6.40
N HIS A 195 -22.63 12.14 7.37
CA HIS A 195 -22.82 12.45 8.80
C HIS A 195 -21.80 13.47 9.34
N GLY A 196 -20.60 13.53 8.75
CA GLY A 196 -19.57 14.53 9.10
C GLY A 196 -20.00 15.95 8.73
N THR A 197 -20.69 16.12 7.59
CA THR A 197 -21.18 17.43 7.12
C THR A 197 -22.30 17.99 8.00
N GLN A 198 -23.10 17.13 8.65
CA GLN A 198 -24.19 17.56 9.54
C GLN A 198 -23.71 18.09 10.91
N ARG A 199 -22.53 17.66 11.37
CA ARG A 199 -21.96 18.14 12.65
C ARG A 199 -21.21 19.47 12.53
N GLY A 200 -20.78 19.86 11.35
CA GLY A 200 -20.10 21.15 11.10
C GLY A 200 -21.05 22.35 10.88
N GLY A 201 -22.35 22.10 10.67
CA GLY A 201 -23.33 23.13 10.39
C GLY A 201 -24.11 23.66 11.60
N ALA A 202 -23.86 23.15 12.81
CA ALA A 202 -24.65 23.49 14.02
C ALA A 202 -23.90 24.39 15.01
N GLN A 203 -22.86 25.09 14.62
CA GLN A 203 -22.07 25.98 15.48
C GLN A 203 -21.83 27.34 14.82
N CYS A 204 -22.90 27.99 14.36
CA CYS A 204 -22.96 29.44 14.10
C CYS A 204 -24.37 29.89 14.40
N ASP A 205 -24.63 30.15 15.66
CA ASP A 205 -25.63 31.12 16.19
C ASP A 205 -25.13 31.67 17.53
#